data_1725ef01dbab4a37d5fbe64fc73de888
#
_entry.id   1725ef01dbab4a37d5fbe64fc73de888
#
_cell.length_a   1.000
_cell.length_b   1.000
_cell.length_c   1.000
_cell.angle_alpha   90.00
_cell.angle_beta   90.00
_cell.angle_gamma   90.00
#
_symmetry.space_group_name_H-M   'P 1'
#
loop_
_entity.id
_entity.type
_entity.pdbx_description
1 polymer ?
#
loop_
_entity_poly.entity_id
_entity_poly.type
_entity_poly.pdbx_seq_one_letter_code
_entity_poly.pdbx_strand_id
1 'polypeptide(L)'
;MKFENPCCDFRKHDAGDLMKHFKFDEKSVLIIGGGIAGLQVASDLAKFGIKVYLVERLPSLGGHVSLLSTVFPTLTDADKIVLQKISEVSNYSNVQILTNAEVKEVNGTFGDFKVKIVKKARYVDEKKCTACGKCVEVCPVSIPKENEMGLSYRKAIYMPSKAFPKTYLIDEDN
;
A
#
# COMPACT_ATOMS: atom_id res chain seq x y z
N MET A 1 -19.53 -28.93 -6.11
CA MET A 1 -18.53 -28.41 -7.08
C MET A 1 -17.46 -27.70 -6.26
N LYS A 2 -16.26 -28.25 -6.21
CA LYS A 2 -15.12 -27.60 -5.56
C LYS A 2 -14.50 -26.65 -6.56
N PHE A 3 -14.64 -25.37 -6.33
CA PHE A 3 -13.89 -24.34 -7.08
C PHE A 3 -12.48 -24.27 -6.49
N GLU A 4 -11.56 -24.97 -7.07
CA GLU A 4 -10.13 -24.78 -6.81
C GLU A 4 -9.66 -23.55 -7.59
N ASN A 5 -9.62 -22.41 -6.92
CA ASN A 5 -9.07 -21.18 -7.47
C ASN A 5 -7.61 -21.10 -7.07
N PRO A 6 -6.64 -21.25 -7.99
CA PRO A 6 -5.21 -21.33 -7.65
C PRO A 6 -4.63 -20.03 -7.06
N CYS A 7 -5.39 -18.93 -7.06
CA CYS A 7 -4.97 -17.65 -6.52
C CYS A 7 -5.18 -17.48 -5.00
N CYS A 8 -6.01 -18.33 -4.38
CA CYS A 8 -6.42 -18.17 -2.98
C CYS A 8 -6.13 -19.45 -2.21
N ASP A 9 -4.88 -19.67 -1.83
CA ASP A 9 -4.54 -20.73 -0.89
C ASP A 9 -4.64 -20.19 0.53
N PHE A 10 -5.83 -20.31 1.12
CA PHE A 10 -6.16 -19.83 2.46
C PHE A 10 -5.43 -20.55 3.61
N ARG A 11 -4.66 -21.61 3.33
CA ARG A 11 -4.17 -22.54 4.36
C ARG A 11 -2.74 -22.34 4.81
N LYS A 12 -2.02 -21.32 4.29
CA LYS A 12 -0.57 -21.18 4.54
C LYS A 12 -0.07 -19.79 4.92
N HIS A 13 -0.93 -18.91 5.34
CA HIS A 13 -0.44 -17.67 5.96
C HIS A 13 -0.78 -17.71 7.44
N ASP A 14 0.21 -18.13 8.24
CA ASP A 14 0.17 -17.93 9.68
C ASP A 14 -0.17 -16.46 9.92
N ALA A 15 -1.27 -16.25 10.64
CA ALA A 15 -1.71 -14.96 11.16
C ALA A 15 -0.74 -14.48 12.26
N GLY A 16 0.54 -14.43 11.92
CA GLY A 16 1.58 -13.85 12.73
C GLY A 16 2.00 -12.54 12.10
N ASP A 17 1.90 -11.47 12.86
CA ASP A 17 2.56 -10.20 12.55
C ASP A 17 3.96 -10.48 12.00
N LEU A 18 4.15 -10.28 10.71
CA LEU A 18 5.44 -10.49 10.06
C LEU A 18 6.36 -9.33 10.49
N MET A 19 6.86 -9.41 11.72
CA MET A 19 7.86 -8.47 12.23
C MET A 19 9.14 -8.61 11.42
N LYS A 20 9.30 -7.78 10.40
CA LYS A 20 10.57 -7.65 9.69
C LYS A 20 11.37 -6.52 10.31
N HIS A 21 12.52 -6.87 10.88
CA HIS A 21 13.52 -5.90 11.26
C HIS A 21 14.28 -5.51 9.99
N PHE A 22 14.05 -4.31 9.51
CA PHE A 22 14.82 -3.77 8.38
C PHE A 22 16.09 -3.14 8.91
N LYS A 23 17.26 -3.61 8.44
CA LYS A 23 18.50 -2.88 8.56
C LYS A 23 18.58 -1.90 7.39
N PHE A 24 18.67 -0.63 7.70
CA PHE A 24 18.86 0.42 6.68
C PHE A 24 20.36 0.56 6.39
N ASP A 25 20.71 0.72 5.12
CA ASP A 25 22.07 1.04 4.73
C ASP A 25 22.44 2.46 5.22
N GLU A 26 23.72 2.74 5.43
CA GLU A 26 24.25 3.97 6.03
C GLU A 26 23.80 5.29 5.36
N LYS A 27 23.23 5.22 4.16
CA LYS A 27 22.74 6.39 3.38
C LYS A 27 21.32 6.15 2.87
N SER A 28 20.42 5.79 3.75
CA SER A 28 19.01 5.58 3.38
C SER A 28 18.09 6.54 4.14
N VAL A 29 16.97 6.85 3.52
CA VAL A 29 15.93 7.71 4.10
C VAL A 29 14.63 6.93 4.23
N LEU A 30 13.99 7.04 5.38
CA LEU A 30 12.64 6.55 5.63
C LEU A 30 11.64 7.69 5.43
N ILE A 31 10.64 7.45 4.60
CA ILE A 31 9.49 8.34 4.40
C ILE A 31 8.26 7.65 4.98
N ILE A 32 7.55 8.32 5.87
CA ILE A 32 6.33 7.83 6.49
C ILE A 32 5.14 8.54 5.85
N GLY A 33 4.32 7.79 5.13
CA GLY A 33 3.14 8.26 4.41
C GLY A 33 3.33 8.29 2.89
N GLY A 34 2.50 7.52 2.18
CA GLY A 34 2.48 7.40 0.72
C GLY A 34 1.53 8.39 0.03
N GLY A 35 1.25 9.54 0.67
CA GLY A 35 0.52 10.64 0.04
C GLY A 35 1.36 11.38 -1.01
N ILE A 36 0.78 12.39 -1.67
CA ILE A 36 1.44 13.16 -2.73
C ILE A 36 2.77 13.76 -2.26
N ALA A 37 2.83 14.29 -1.03
CA ALA A 37 4.06 14.85 -0.48
C ALA A 37 5.14 13.78 -0.31
N GLY A 38 4.79 12.62 0.27
CA GLY A 38 5.73 11.51 0.43
C GLY A 38 6.23 10.95 -0.89
N LEU A 39 5.33 10.81 -1.87
CA LEU A 39 5.69 10.38 -3.24
C LEU A 39 6.62 11.40 -3.91
N GLN A 40 6.37 12.72 -3.73
CA GLN A 40 7.25 13.76 -4.29
C GLN A 40 8.64 13.68 -3.69
N VAL A 41 8.74 13.63 -2.35
CA VAL A 41 10.03 13.52 -1.65
C VAL A 41 10.77 12.24 -2.05
N ALA A 42 10.04 11.11 -2.17
CA ALA A 42 10.62 9.85 -2.63
C ALA A 42 11.23 9.96 -4.02
N SER A 43 10.51 10.61 -4.96
CA SER A 43 11.01 10.85 -6.31
C SER A 43 12.25 11.73 -6.31
N ASP A 44 12.25 12.82 -5.55
CA ASP A 44 13.35 13.77 -5.53
C ASP A 44 14.62 13.15 -4.92
N LEU A 45 14.50 12.44 -3.79
CA LEU A 45 15.63 11.73 -3.19
C LEU A 45 16.16 10.60 -4.09
N ALA A 46 15.24 9.90 -4.76
CA ALA A 46 15.64 8.84 -5.70
C ALA A 46 16.48 9.35 -6.86
N LYS A 47 16.18 10.53 -7.41
CA LYS A 47 16.98 11.20 -8.47
C LYS A 47 18.41 11.49 -8.02
N PHE A 48 18.63 11.74 -6.73
CA PHE A 48 19.96 11.90 -6.15
C PHE A 48 20.67 10.59 -5.82
N GLY A 49 20.09 9.44 -6.17
CA GLY A 49 20.66 8.13 -5.91
C GLY A 49 20.55 7.67 -4.45
N ILE A 50 19.78 8.38 -3.62
CA ILE A 50 19.58 8.03 -2.23
C ILE A 50 18.62 6.84 -2.16
N LYS A 51 18.92 5.85 -1.31
CA LYS A 51 18.03 4.73 -1.08
C LYS A 51 16.85 5.18 -0.20
N VAL A 52 15.63 4.96 -0.68
CA VAL A 52 14.41 5.41 -0.04
C VAL A 52 13.54 4.24 0.37
N TYR A 53 13.05 4.28 1.60
CA TYR A 53 12.00 3.39 2.09
C TYR A 53 10.74 4.22 2.32
N LEU A 54 9.69 3.98 1.54
CA LEU A 54 8.39 4.62 1.68
C LEU A 54 7.43 3.68 2.37
N VAL A 55 6.94 4.05 3.56
CA VAL A 55 6.01 3.24 4.36
C VAL A 55 4.64 3.90 4.35
N GLU A 56 3.61 3.16 3.93
CA GLU A 56 2.22 3.59 3.90
C GLU A 56 1.34 2.59 4.64
N ARG A 57 0.53 3.08 5.58
CA ARG A 57 -0.35 2.24 6.39
C ARG A 57 -1.52 1.64 5.59
N LEU A 58 -1.98 2.35 4.56
CA LEU A 58 -3.03 1.88 3.68
C LEU A 58 -2.46 0.96 2.59
N PRO A 59 -3.27 0.07 2.02
CA PRO A 59 -2.87 -0.75 0.88
C PRO A 59 -2.78 0.01 -0.44
N SER A 60 -3.11 1.31 -0.45
CA SER A 60 -3.11 2.22 -1.61
C SER A 60 -2.20 3.41 -1.37
N LEU A 61 -1.77 4.05 -2.45
CA LEU A 61 -0.96 5.26 -2.45
C LEU A 61 -1.78 6.49 -2.89
N GLY A 62 -1.24 7.68 -2.65
CA GLY A 62 -1.84 8.96 -3.03
C GLY A 62 -2.51 9.72 -1.89
N GLY A 63 -2.76 9.09 -0.75
CA GLY A 63 -3.36 9.72 0.43
C GLY A 63 -4.71 10.37 0.12
N HIS A 64 -5.03 11.50 0.73
CA HIS A 64 -6.31 12.20 0.54
C HIS A 64 -6.53 12.68 -0.90
N VAL A 65 -5.47 13.01 -1.65
CA VAL A 65 -5.62 13.44 -3.05
C VAL A 65 -6.25 12.35 -3.91
N SER A 66 -6.01 11.09 -3.56
CA SER A 66 -6.62 9.95 -4.27
C SER A 66 -8.15 9.85 -4.11
N LEU A 67 -8.75 10.60 -3.19
CA LEU A 67 -10.19 10.66 -2.94
C LEU A 67 -10.86 11.86 -3.64
N LEU A 68 -10.08 12.75 -4.23
CA LEU A 68 -10.59 13.93 -4.94
C LEU A 68 -10.85 13.60 -6.41
N SER A 69 -11.80 14.29 -7.03
CA SER A 69 -11.99 14.26 -8.48
C SER A 69 -11.03 15.21 -9.19
N THR A 70 -10.90 16.43 -8.65
CA THR A 70 -10.03 17.46 -9.22
C THR A 70 -9.28 18.21 -8.13
N VAL A 71 -8.17 18.85 -8.49
CA VAL A 71 -7.30 19.62 -7.58
C VAL A 71 -7.34 21.10 -7.93
N PHE A 72 -7.62 21.94 -6.94
CA PHE A 72 -7.57 23.40 -7.05
C PHE A 72 -6.10 23.87 -7.10
N PRO A 73 -5.75 24.96 -7.83
CA PRO A 73 -6.64 25.86 -8.59
C PRO A 73 -6.82 25.45 -10.06
N THR A 74 -6.04 24.50 -10.55
CA THR A 74 -5.97 24.14 -11.98
C THR A 74 -7.11 23.25 -12.44
N LEU A 75 -7.93 22.73 -11.52
CA LEU A 75 -8.99 21.75 -11.78
C LEU A 75 -8.47 20.51 -12.53
N THR A 76 -7.19 20.20 -12.33
CA THR A 76 -6.56 19.01 -12.89
C THR A 76 -7.15 17.76 -12.25
N ASP A 77 -7.35 16.72 -13.04
CA ASP A 77 -7.79 15.41 -12.58
C ASP A 77 -6.80 14.85 -11.54
N ALA A 78 -7.32 14.58 -10.34
CA ALA A 78 -6.52 14.12 -9.21
C ALA A 78 -5.94 12.72 -9.46
N ASP A 79 -6.68 11.85 -10.14
CA ASP A 79 -6.21 10.49 -10.48
C ASP A 79 -5.01 10.54 -11.39
N LYS A 80 -5.01 11.45 -12.37
CA LYS A 80 -3.88 11.64 -13.29
C LYS A 80 -2.61 12.03 -12.53
N ILE A 81 -2.72 12.96 -11.56
CA ILE A 81 -1.59 13.42 -10.75
C ILE A 81 -1.05 12.26 -9.90
N VAL A 82 -1.94 11.56 -9.19
CA VAL A 82 -1.55 10.47 -8.29
C VAL A 82 -0.91 9.31 -9.05
N LEU A 83 -1.54 8.84 -10.15
CA LEU A 83 -1.03 7.73 -10.94
C LEU A 83 0.32 8.05 -11.60
N GLN A 84 0.49 9.29 -12.08
CA GLN A 84 1.76 9.75 -12.62
C GLN A 84 2.87 9.67 -11.56
N LYS A 85 2.60 10.13 -10.32
CA LYS A 85 3.57 10.09 -9.23
C LYS A 85 3.88 8.66 -8.77
N ILE A 86 2.88 7.80 -8.67
CA ILE A 86 3.10 6.38 -8.34
C ILE A 86 3.97 5.73 -9.40
N SER A 87 3.68 5.94 -10.68
CA SER A 87 4.48 5.40 -11.79
C SER A 87 5.91 5.91 -11.76
N GLU A 88 6.11 7.22 -11.54
CA GLU A 88 7.44 7.82 -11.42
C GLU A 88 8.26 7.15 -10.31
N VAL A 89 7.70 7.09 -9.10
CA VAL A 89 8.40 6.54 -7.92
C VAL A 89 8.66 5.04 -8.04
N SER A 90 7.72 4.28 -8.60
CA SER A 90 7.86 2.82 -8.75
C SER A 90 8.91 2.40 -9.77
N ASN A 91 9.33 3.30 -10.68
CA ASN A 91 10.36 3.02 -11.68
C ASN A 91 11.79 3.16 -11.12
N TYR A 92 11.97 3.77 -9.95
CA TYR A 92 13.28 3.88 -9.32
C TYR A 92 13.69 2.60 -8.60
N SER A 93 14.81 2.00 -8.97
CA SER A 93 15.34 0.78 -8.34
C SER A 93 15.83 1.00 -6.89
N ASN A 94 16.15 2.25 -6.53
CA ASN A 94 16.59 2.67 -5.21
C ASN A 94 15.42 3.06 -4.27
N VAL A 95 14.17 2.89 -4.71
CA VAL A 95 12.98 3.11 -3.87
C VAL A 95 12.32 1.79 -3.52
N GLN A 96 12.11 1.56 -2.24
CA GLN A 96 11.31 0.44 -1.74
C GLN A 96 10.02 0.95 -1.13
N ILE A 97 8.88 0.57 -1.72
CA ILE A 97 7.55 0.94 -1.25
C ILE A 97 6.97 -0.19 -0.42
N LEU A 98 6.57 0.13 0.80
CA LEU A 98 5.93 -0.78 1.76
C LEU A 98 4.53 -0.25 2.06
N THR A 99 3.52 -0.81 1.44
CA THR A 99 2.11 -0.51 1.71
C THR A 99 1.49 -1.56 2.64
N ASN A 100 0.34 -1.24 3.21
CA ASN A 100 -0.27 -2.05 4.26
C ASN A 100 0.70 -2.27 5.43
N ALA A 101 1.50 -1.24 5.74
CA ALA A 101 2.61 -1.31 6.69
C ALA A 101 2.63 -0.06 7.58
N GLU A 102 2.93 -0.25 8.85
CA GLU A 102 2.93 0.82 9.84
C GLU A 102 4.24 0.85 10.61
N VAL A 103 4.76 2.06 10.84
CA VAL A 103 5.89 2.27 11.74
C VAL A 103 5.38 2.22 13.17
N LYS A 104 5.85 1.26 13.95
CA LYS A 104 5.46 1.09 15.35
C LYS A 104 6.44 1.73 16.32
N GLU A 105 7.72 1.76 15.97
CA GLU A 105 8.76 2.22 16.89
C GLU A 105 9.92 2.80 16.10
N VAL A 106 10.46 3.90 16.59
CA VAL A 106 11.66 4.56 16.06
C VAL A 106 12.61 4.82 17.21
N ASN A 107 13.78 4.22 17.18
CA ASN A 107 14.82 4.37 18.19
C ASN A 107 16.12 4.83 17.54
N GLY A 108 16.98 5.51 18.30
CA GLY A 108 18.30 5.95 17.85
C GLY A 108 18.41 7.45 17.70
N THR A 109 19.46 7.88 17.03
CA THR A 109 19.81 9.30 16.81
C THR A 109 20.05 9.55 15.33
N PHE A 110 20.21 10.81 14.96
CA PHE A 110 20.52 11.21 13.59
C PHE A 110 21.71 10.41 13.02
N GLY A 111 21.51 9.77 11.90
CA GLY A 111 22.48 8.90 11.24
C GLY A 111 22.43 7.42 11.65
N ASP A 112 21.76 7.06 12.78
CA ASP A 112 21.62 5.69 13.24
C ASP A 112 20.22 5.44 13.83
N PHE A 113 19.19 5.50 12.98
CA PHE A 113 17.84 5.15 13.38
C PHE A 113 17.57 3.66 13.20
N LYS A 114 16.97 3.05 14.21
CA LYS A 114 16.41 1.68 14.17
C LYS A 114 14.89 1.79 14.15
N VAL A 115 14.27 1.32 13.08
CA VAL A 115 12.83 1.45 12.87
C VAL A 115 12.17 0.09 12.82
N LYS A 116 11.12 -0.08 13.61
CA LYS A 116 10.29 -1.27 13.62
C LYS A 116 9.06 -1.02 12.75
N ILE A 117 8.95 -1.77 11.67
CA ILE A 117 7.82 -1.70 10.73
C ILE A 117 7.03 -2.99 10.82
N VAL A 118 5.71 -2.88 10.97
CA VAL A 118 4.78 -4.01 10.95
C VAL A 118 4.03 -3.95 9.61
N LYS A 119 4.12 -5.01 8.81
CA LYS A 119 3.36 -5.17 7.58
C LYS A 119 2.17 -6.07 7.88
N LYS A 120 0.95 -5.56 7.70
CA LYS A 120 -0.29 -6.34 7.83
C LYS A 120 -0.37 -7.39 6.72
N ALA A 121 -0.94 -8.54 7.04
CA ALA A 121 -1.19 -9.58 6.05
C ALA A 121 -2.20 -9.10 4.99
N ARG A 122 -2.08 -9.57 3.76
CA ARG A 122 -3.07 -9.31 2.69
C ARG A 122 -3.98 -10.50 2.47
N TYR A 123 -3.57 -11.69 2.93
CA TYR A 123 -4.22 -12.99 2.70
C TYR A 123 -4.35 -13.38 1.21
N VAL A 124 -3.77 -12.59 0.33
CA VAL A 124 -3.68 -12.84 -1.10
C VAL A 124 -2.21 -12.78 -1.51
N ASP A 125 -1.74 -13.79 -2.21
CA ASP A 125 -0.36 -13.85 -2.70
C ASP A 125 -0.13 -12.78 -3.77
N GLU A 126 0.71 -11.78 -3.43
CA GLU A 126 1.02 -10.63 -4.29
C GLU A 126 1.64 -11.06 -5.63
N LYS A 127 2.33 -12.21 -5.67
CA LYS A 127 3.01 -12.72 -6.88
C LYS A 127 2.08 -13.51 -7.80
N LYS A 128 1.02 -14.11 -7.24
CA LYS A 128 0.06 -14.93 -7.98
C LYS A 128 -1.20 -14.18 -8.38
N CYS A 129 -1.51 -13.08 -7.71
CA CYS A 129 -2.71 -12.31 -7.95
C CYS A 129 -2.64 -11.58 -9.30
N THR A 130 -3.55 -11.91 -10.21
CA THR A 130 -3.67 -11.27 -11.53
C THR A 130 -4.65 -10.10 -11.53
N ALA A 131 -5.19 -9.72 -10.39
CA ALA A 131 -6.20 -8.67 -10.24
C ALA A 131 -7.48 -8.89 -11.09
N CYS A 132 -7.86 -10.14 -11.35
CA CYS A 132 -8.96 -10.51 -12.25
C CYS A 132 -10.37 -10.29 -11.68
N GLY A 133 -10.53 -10.02 -10.38
CA GLY A 133 -11.82 -9.74 -9.76
C GLY A 133 -12.68 -10.94 -9.34
N LYS A 134 -12.41 -12.14 -9.79
CA LYS A 134 -13.22 -13.34 -9.50
C LYS A 134 -13.44 -13.61 -8.02
N CYS A 135 -12.47 -13.27 -7.18
CA CYS A 135 -12.58 -13.42 -5.73
C CYS A 135 -13.66 -12.53 -5.12
N VAL A 136 -13.91 -11.35 -5.70
CA VAL A 136 -14.97 -10.43 -5.26
C VAL A 136 -16.35 -10.99 -5.60
N GLU A 137 -16.50 -11.60 -6.78
CA GLU A 137 -17.78 -12.17 -7.23
C GLU A 137 -18.28 -13.28 -6.31
N VAL A 138 -17.36 -14.11 -5.82
CA VAL A 138 -17.68 -15.25 -4.95
C VAL A 138 -17.68 -14.96 -3.46
N CYS A 139 -17.23 -13.76 -3.05
CA CYS A 139 -17.16 -13.38 -1.64
C CYS A 139 -18.57 -13.16 -1.07
N PRO A 140 -19.00 -13.90 -0.03
CA PRO A 140 -20.33 -13.74 0.56
C PRO A 140 -20.42 -12.51 1.48
N VAL A 141 -19.30 -12.06 2.05
CA VAL A 141 -19.27 -11.03 3.08
C VAL A 141 -19.26 -9.64 2.45
N SER A 142 -20.17 -8.78 2.90
CA SER A 142 -20.23 -7.36 2.52
C SER A 142 -20.07 -6.49 3.76
N ILE A 143 -19.21 -5.50 3.68
CA ILE A 143 -18.87 -4.59 4.77
C ILE A 143 -19.07 -3.14 4.34
N PRO A 144 -19.38 -2.22 5.28
CA PRO A 144 -19.50 -0.80 4.97
C PRO A 144 -18.16 -0.24 4.43
N LYS A 145 -18.23 0.67 3.47
CA LYS A 145 -17.04 1.40 3.01
C LYS A 145 -16.69 2.52 3.99
N GLU A 146 -15.49 2.50 4.52
CA GLU A 146 -14.97 3.49 5.46
C GLU A 146 -14.92 4.90 4.87
N ASN A 147 -14.41 5.02 3.64
CA ASN A 147 -14.27 6.31 2.95
C ASN A 147 -15.60 7.00 2.64
N GLU A 148 -16.70 6.28 2.71
CA GLU A 148 -18.05 6.77 2.43
C GLU A 148 -18.91 6.78 3.70
N MET A 149 -18.29 6.76 4.87
CA MET A 149 -18.95 6.77 6.19
C MET A 149 -20.05 5.68 6.33
N GLY A 150 -19.86 4.55 5.66
CA GLY A 150 -20.83 3.45 5.69
C GLY A 150 -22.05 3.63 4.79
N LEU A 151 -22.09 4.67 3.95
CA LEU A 151 -23.22 4.90 3.03
C LEU A 151 -23.29 3.88 1.89
N SER A 152 -22.20 3.22 1.58
CA SER A 152 -22.17 2.11 0.62
C SER A 152 -21.41 0.91 1.17
N TYR A 153 -21.52 -0.23 0.48
CA TYR A 153 -20.92 -1.48 0.88
C TYR A 153 -19.88 -1.94 -0.13
N ARG A 154 -18.87 -2.68 0.34
CA ARG A 154 -17.91 -3.42 -0.47
C ARG A 154 -17.78 -4.86 0.02
N LYS A 155 -17.18 -5.71 -0.77
CA LYS A 155 -16.84 -7.06 -0.31
C LYS A 155 -15.66 -7.03 0.66
N ALA A 156 -15.61 -7.99 1.59
CA ALA A 156 -14.49 -8.13 2.52
C ALA A 156 -13.17 -8.35 1.78
N ILE A 157 -13.20 -9.11 0.67
CA ILE A 157 -12.08 -9.15 -0.28
C ILE A 157 -12.24 -8.04 -1.31
N TYR A 158 -11.25 -7.16 -1.39
CA TYR A 158 -11.31 -5.99 -2.26
C TYR A 158 -9.92 -5.55 -2.74
N MET A 159 -9.91 -4.70 -3.75
CA MET A 159 -8.71 -4.00 -4.19
C MET A 159 -9.03 -2.49 -4.18
N PRO A 160 -8.38 -1.71 -3.32
CA PRO A 160 -8.62 -0.27 -3.28
C PRO A 160 -8.16 0.39 -4.59
N SER A 161 -8.76 1.54 -4.90
CA SER A 161 -8.21 2.41 -5.94
C SER A 161 -6.77 2.76 -5.62
N LYS A 162 -5.89 2.71 -6.63
CA LYS A 162 -4.45 2.97 -6.50
C LYS A 162 -3.74 2.02 -5.52
N ALA A 163 -4.22 0.76 -5.43
CA ALA A 163 -3.55 -0.30 -4.71
C ALA A 163 -2.09 -0.47 -5.19
N PHE A 164 -1.18 -0.60 -4.24
CA PHE A 164 0.22 -0.89 -4.54
C PHE A 164 0.75 -1.98 -3.57
N PRO A 165 1.28 -3.11 -4.06
CA PRO A 165 1.14 -3.59 -5.44
C PRO A 165 -0.35 -3.76 -5.85
N LYS A 166 -0.63 -3.87 -7.14
CA LYS A 166 -1.99 -4.01 -7.68
C LYS A 166 -2.53 -5.42 -7.40
N THR A 167 -2.93 -5.64 -6.14
CA THR A 167 -3.42 -6.94 -5.65
C THR A 167 -4.65 -6.76 -4.77
N TYR A 168 -5.47 -7.81 -4.71
CA TYR A 168 -6.56 -7.89 -3.74
C TYR A 168 -6.02 -8.11 -2.33
N LEU A 169 -6.83 -7.78 -1.34
CA LEU A 169 -6.59 -8.08 0.07
C LEU A 169 -7.93 -8.37 0.76
N ILE A 170 -7.85 -9.02 1.91
CA ILE A 170 -9.01 -9.26 2.77
C ILE A 170 -8.91 -8.28 3.95
N ASP A 171 -10.03 -7.67 4.30
CA ASP A 171 -10.16 -6.85 5.48
C ASP A 171 -10.30 -7.75 6.72
N GLU A 172 -9.36 -7.63 7.66
CA GLU A 172 -9.34 -8.42 8.89
C GLU A 172 -10.23 -7.84 9.98
N ASP A 173 -10.47 -6.53 9.95
CA ASP A 173 -11.12 -5.82 11.04
C ASP A 173 -12.65 -5.95 10.97
N ASN A 174 -13.20 -6.72 9.97
CA ASN A 174 -14.63 -6.92 9.76
C ASN A 174 -15.00 -8.35 9.38
#